data_1540dcf4f19cbed65e526ed98a06c190
#
_entry.id   1540dcf4f19cbed65e526ed98a06c190
#
_cell.length_a   1.000
_cell.length_b   1.000
_cell.length_c   1.000
_cell.angle_alpha   90.00
_cell.angle_beta   90.00
_cell.angle_gamma   90.00
#
_symmetry.space_group_name_H-M   'P 1'
#
loop_
_entity.id
_entity.type
_entity.pdbx_description
1 polymer ?
#
loop_
_entity_poly.entity_id
_entity_poly.type
_entity_poly.pdbx_seq_one_letter_code
_entity_poly.pdbx_strand_id
1 'polypeptide(L)'
;MASPGQESVHDLIVVGGGPAGVMAGLLFARAGCDVLVLEKHADFFRDFRGDTVHPSTMEILDQLGMLGRFLERPHNRLYEARGTISGKDYVLGDLRHLRTPAPFIAMMPQWDFLDFMRDEAEIYPGFALAMDSPVASFLEEKERVAGVRLKDGRELRARLTIAADGRSSLARTLLPVENLGAPMDVFWFRVP
;
A
#
# COMPACT_ATOMS: atom_id res chain seq x y z
N MET A 1 35.42 1.50 -7.99
CA MET A 1 35.13 0.85 -9.28
C MET A 1 34.52 -0.51 -8.97
N ALA A 2 33.20 -0.65 -9.12
CA ALA A 2 32.53 -1.93 -8.93
C ALA A 2 32.88 -2.86 -10.08
N SER A 3 33.21 -4.13 -9.77
CA SER A 3 33.48 -5.16 -10.76
C SER A 3 32.26 -5.37 -11.66
N PRO A 4 32.41 -5.48 -13.00
CA PRO A 4 31.31 -5.80 -13.89
C PRO A 4 30.90 -7.28 -13.67
N GLY A 5 29.71 -7.51 -13.09
CA GLY A 5 29.12 -8.85 -12.99
C GLY A 5 28.47 -9.23 -11.68
N GLN A 6 28.48 -8.40 -10.66
CA GLN A 6 27.74 -8.69 -9.44
C GLN A 6 26.32 -8.09 -9.59
N GLU A 7 25.34 -8.96 -9.92
CA GLU A 7 23.92 -8.59 -9.83
C GLU A 7 23.66 -8.03 -8.43
N SER A 8 23.18 -6.79 -8.35
CA SER A 8 22.84 -6.18 -7.05
C SER A 8 21.69 -6.96 -6.44
N VAL A 9 21.90 -7.44 -5.20
CA VAL A 9 20.87 -8.14 -4.44
C VAL A 9 20.27 -7.17 -3.44
N HIS A 10 19.01 -6.82 -3.63
CA HIS A 10 18.28 -5.97 -2.68
C HIS A 10 18.07 -6.67 -1.34
N ASP A 11 18.00 -5.93 -0.25
CA ASP A 11 17.58 -6.50 1.03
C ASP A 11 16.11 -6.91 0.96
N LEU A 12 15.27 -6.08 0.30
CA LEU A 12 13.85 -6.31 0.14
C LEU A 12 13.37 -5.92 -1.26
N ILE A 13 12.59 -6.79 -1.89
CA ILE A 13 11.69 -6.43 -2.99
C ILE A 13 10.25 -6.53 -2.51
N VAL A 14 9.46 -5.49 -2.76
CA VAL A 14 8.01 -5.48 -2.51
C VAL A 14 7.28 -5.51 -3.85
N VAL A 15 6.44 -6.50 -4.07
CA VAL A 15 5.60 -6.63 -5.26
C VAL A 15 4.25 -5.99 -4.98
N GLY A 16 3.99 -4.85 -5.63
CA GLY A 16 2.79 -4.04 -5.49
C GLY A 16 3.03 -2.73 -4.74
N GLY A 17 2.80 -1.59 -5.42
CA GLY A 17 2.93 -0.23 -4.90
C GLY A 17 1.64 0.32 -4.28
N GLY A 18 0.73 -0.54 -3.81
CA GLY A 18 -0.44 -0.13 -3.04
C GLY A 18 -0.09 0.31 -1.61
N PRO A 19 -1.10 0.70 -0.79
CA PRO A 19 -0.85 1.22 0.57
C PRO A 19 0.00 0.29 1.45
N ALA A 20 -0.24 -1.02 1.38
CA ALA A 20 0.53 -1.99 2.15
C ALA A 20 1.99 -2.10 1.65
N GLY A 21 2.19 -2.08 0.32
CA GLY A 21 3.53 -2.20 -0.26
C GLY A 21 4.39 -0.97 -0.04
N VAL A 22 3.84 0.23 -0.25
CA VAL A 22 4.59 1.47 0.00
C VAL A 22 4.90 1.62 1.49
N MET A 23 3.96 1.29 2.39
CA MET A 23 4.21 1.29 3.84
C MET A 23 5.32 0.31 4.22
N ALA A 24 5.27 -0.92 3.71
CA ALA A 24 6.34 -1.91 3.96
C ALA A 24 7.69 -1.37 3.47
N GLY A 25 7.74 -0.86 2.24
CA GLY A 25 8.95 -0.25 1.68
C GLY A 25 9.51 0.88 2.54
N LEU A 26 8.65 1.80 2.97
CA LEU A 26 9.03 2.91 3.86
C LEU A 26 9.64 2.39 5.17
N LEU A 27 8.99 1.44 5.82
CA LEU A 27 9.46 0.93 7.12
C LEU A 27 10.82 0.25 7.03
N PHE A 28 11.05 -0.55 5.99
CA PHE A 28 12.34 -1.20 5.79
C PHE A 28 13.44 -0.21 5.37
N ALA A 29 13.13 0.75 4.50
CA ALA A 29 14.08 1.79 4.11
C ALA A 29 14.45 2.70 5.30
N ARG A 30 13.48 3.05 6.15
CA ARG A 30 13.71 3.75 7.42
C ARG A 30 14.62 2.96 8.36
N ALA A 31 14.57 1.65 8.31
CA ALA A 31 15.48 0.77 9.07
C ALA A 31 16.87 0.62 8.43
N GLY A 32 17.14 1.29 7.30
CA GLY A 32 18.42 1.28 6.61
C GLY A 32 18.60 0.17 5.58
N CYS A 33 17.53 -0.54 5.21
CA CYS A 33 17.56 -1.57 4.18
C CYS A 33 17.55 -0.96 2.77
N ASP A 34 18.14 -1.67 1.81
CA ASP A 34 17.99 -1.42 0.37
C ASP A 34 16.70 -2.07 -0.13
N VAL A 35 15.72 -1.24 -0.50
CA VAL A 35 14.34 -1.64 -0.81
C VAL A 35 13.94 -1.20 -2.20
N LEU A 36 13.40 -2.14 -2.97
CA LEU A 36 12.76 -1.85 -4.26
C LEU A 36 11.28 -2.24 -4.21
N VAL A 37 10.40 -1.25 -4.35
CA VAL A 37 8.96 -1.46 -4.51
C VAL A 37 8.63 -1.46 -6.00
N LEU A 38 7.92 -2.50 -6.47
CA LEU A 38 7.54 -2.70 -7.86
C LEU A 38 6.04 -2.49 -8.04
N GLU A 39 5.63 -1.48 -8.79
CA GLU A 39 4.24 -1.25 -9.16
C GLU A 39 4.03 -1.52 -10.65
N LYS A 40 3.01 -2.30 -10.98
CA LYS A 40 2.72 -2.71 -12.36
C LYS A 40 2.12 -1.60 -13.24
N HIS A 41 1.65 -0.54 -12.63
CA HIS A 41 1.04 0.59 -13.32
C HIS A 41 1.99 1.78 -13.40
N ALA A 42 1.72 2.69 -14.34
CA ALA A 42 2.56 3.86 -14.57
C ALA A 42 2.36 5.00 -13.54
N ASP A 43 1.24 4.96 -12.82
CA ASP A 43 0.86 5.96 -11.81
C ASP A 43 0.00 5.35 -10.70
N PHE A 44 -0.38 6.14 -9.70
CA PHE A 44 -1.30 5.74 -8.64
C PHE A 44 -2.76 6.05 -8.96
N PHE A 45 -3.05 6.68 -10.08
CA PHE A 45 -4.41 6.99 -10.46
C PHE A 45 -5.17 5.72 -10.80
N ARG A 46 -6.15 5.36 -9.98
CA ARG A 46 -7.00 4.18 -10.13
C ARG A 46 -8.45 4.59 -10.01
N ASP A 47 -9.33 3.80 -10.64
CA ASP A 47 -10.74 3.90 -10.38
C ASP A 47 -11.02 3.80 -8.89
N PHE A 48 -11.89 4.67 -8.43
CA PHE A 48 -12.35 4.91 -7.08
C PHE A 48 -12.30 3.67 -6.18
N ARG A 49 -11.30 3.59 -5.32
CA ARG A 49 -11.20 2.55 -4.28
C ARG A 49 -10.42 3.08 -3.09
N GLY A 50 -11.10 3.10 -1.93
CA GLY A 50 -10.40 3.35 -0.68
C GLY A 50 -10.07 4.81 -0.40
N ASP A 51 -11.00 5.73 -0.71
CA ASP A 51 -10.86 7.16 -0.46
C ASP A 51 -11.00 7.53 1.03
N THR A 52 -10.59 6.61 1.91
CA THR A 52 -10.69 6.78 3.36
C THR A 52 -9.43 6.33 4.06
N VAL A 53 -8.86 7.22 4.87
CA VAL A 53 -7.76 6.87 5.78
C VAL A 53 -8.32 6.84 7.20
N HIS A 54 -8.27 5.68 7.81
CA HIS A 54 -8.89 5.40 9.10
C HIS A 54 -8.01 5.84 10.29
N PRO A 55 -8.60 6.05 11.49
CA PRO A 55 -7.88 6.41 12.71
C PRO A 55 -6.69 5.51 13.01
N SER A 56 -6.82 4.19 12.80
CA SER A 56 -5.73 3.24 13.01
C SER A 56 -4.52 3.48 12.09
N THR A 57 -4.74 3.84 10.83
CA THR A 57 -3.66 4.21 9.93
C THR A 57 -3.00 5.52 10.36
N MET A 58 -3.81 6.51 10.76
CA MET A 58 -3.30 7.81 11.24
C MET A 58 -2.52 7.66 12.56
N GLU A 59 -2.88 6.70 13.41
CA GLU A 59 -2.10 6.35 14.60
C GLU A 59 -0.70 5.80 14.24
N ILE A 60 -0.62 4.96 13.21
CA ILE A 60 0.69 4.52 12.67
C ILE A 60 1.48 5.70 12.15
N LEU A 61 0.85 6.61 11.38
CA LEU A 61 1.53 7.83 10.91
C LEU A 61 2.03 8.70 12.06
N ASP A 62 1.28 8.79 13.17
CA ASP A 62 1.70 9.52 14.37
C ASP A 62 2.94 8.88 15.02
N GLN A 63 2.92 7.56 15.21
CA GLN A 63 4.07 6.79 15.73
C GLN A 63 5.33 6.93 14.86
N LEU A 64 5.15 7.13 13.55
CA LEU A 64 6.23 7.39 12.60
C LEU A 64 6.67 8.86 12.54
N GLY A 65 5.95 9.77 13.21
CA GLY A 65 6.21 11.21 13.18
C GLY A 65 5.77 11.89 11.88
N MET A 66 4.83 11.29 11.16
CA MET A 66 4.36 11.72 9.84
C MET A 66 2.95 12.35 9.87
N LEU A 67 2.18 12.16 10.95
CA LEU A 67 0.77 12.57 11.03
C LEU A 67 0.57 14.06 10.76
N GLY A 68 1.42 14.94 11.31
CA GLY A 68 1.32 16.39 11.10
C GLY A 68 1.34 16.74 9.61
N ARG A 69 2.34 16.25 8.87
CA ARG A 69 2.49 16.49 7.42
C ARG A 69 1.37 15.84 6.61
N PHE A 70 0.87 14.67 7.04
CA PHE A 70 -0.28 14.03 6.43
C PHE A 70 -1.53 14.92 6.52
N LEU A 71 -1.79 15.51 7.68
CA LEU A 71 -2.97 16.34 7.93
C LEU A 71 -2.92 17.70 7.21
N GLU A 72 -1.77 18.09 6.66
CA GLU A 72 -1.63 19.26 5.76
C GLU A 72 -2.14 18.95 4.34
N ARG A 73 -2.26 17.67 3.96
CA ARG A 73 -2.83 17.29 2.66
C ARG A 73 -4.34 17.56 2.64
N PRO A 74 -4.93 17.98 1.50
CA PRO A 74 -6.37 18.22 1.39
C PRO A 74 -7.19 16.96 1.74
N HIS A 75 -8.08 17.08 2.72
CA HIS A 75 -8.96 16.00 3.13
C HIS A 75 -10.21 16.55 3.83
N ASN A 76 -11.31 15.79 3.80
CA ASN A 76 -12.48 16.04 4.62
C ASN A 76 -12.47 15.12 5.83
N ARG A 77 -12.99 15.60 6.97
CA ARG A 77 -13.02 14.83 8.22
C ARG A 77 -14.41 14.30 8.49
N LEU A 78 -14.53 12.99 8.60
CA LEU A 78 -15.77 12.32 8.99
C LEU A 78 -15.64 11.83 10.43
N TYR A 79 -16.42 12.44 11.30
CA TYR A 79 -16.45 12.12 12.75
C TYR A 79 -17.54 11.13 13.13
N GLU A 80 -18.63 11.09 12.34
CA GLU A 80 -19.80 10.26 12.64
C GLU A 80 -20.23 9.50 11.40
N ALA A 81 -20.56 8.23 11.58
CA ALA A 81 -21.29 7.46 10.58
C ALA A 81 -22.79 7.55 10.89
N ARG A 82 -23.60 7.99 9.93
CA ARG A 82 -25.05 8.10 10.04
C ARG A 82 -25.73 7.23 8.99
N GLY A 83 -26.92 6.75 9.31
CA GLY A 83 -27.74 5.98 8.38
C GLY A 83 -29.22 6.25 8.60
N THR A 84 -29.99 6.22 7.54
CA THR A 84 -31.46 6.37 7.57
C THR A 84 -32.08 5.00 7.44
N ILE A 85 -32.86 4.57 8.45
CA ILE A 85 -33.59 3.30 8.44
C ILE A 85 -35.09 3.62 8.59
N SER A 86 -35.89 3.20 7.63
CA SER A 86 -37.35 3.45 7.62
C SER A 86 -37.70 4.92 7.83
N GLY A 87 -36.93 5.85 7.20
CA GLY A 87 -37.17 7.29 7.27
C GLY A 87 -36.72 7.96 8.58
N LYS A 88 -36.04 7.25 9.47
CA LYS A 88 -35.43 7.79 10.71
C LYS A 88 -33.93 7.76 10.64
N ASP A 89 -33.30 8.86 11.05
CA ASP A 89 -31.84 8.98 11.09
C ASP A 89 -31.28 8.42 12.40
N TYR A 90 -30.19 7.68 12.27
CA TYR A 90 -29.46 7.09 13.39
C TYR A 90 -27.98 7.43 13.28
N VAL A 91 -27.34 7.72 14.41
CA VAL A 91 -25.88 7.72 14.51
C VAL A 91 -25.45 6.27 14.71
N LEU A 92 -24.78 5.70 13.71
CA LEU A 92 -24.31 4.32 13.72
C LEU A 92 -22.95 4.18 14.43
N GLY A 93 -22.18 5.26 14.46
CA GLY A 93 -20.89 5.31 15.13
C GLY A 93 -20.39 6.74 15.28
N ASP A 94 -19.74 7.03 16.40
CA ASP A 94 -19.09 8.31 16.69
C ASP A 94 -17.63 8.09 17.03
N LEU A 95 -16.74 8.54 16.15
CA LEU A 95 -15.30 8.34 16.26
C LEU A 95 -14.64 9.27 17.28
N ARG A 96 -15.32 10.37 17.68
CA ARG A 96 -14.78 11.37 18.64
C ARG A 96 -14.46 10.77 20.00
N HIS A 97 -15.02 9.60 20.33
CA HIS A 97 -14.74 8.87 21.55
C HIS A 97 -13.49 7.99 21.50
N LEU A 98 -12.86 7.87 20.34
CA LEU A 98 -11.62 7.11 20.21
C LEU A 98 -10.45 7.85 20.87
N ARG A 99 -9.64 7.12 21.61
CA ARG A 99 -8.41 7.63 22.22
C ARG A 99 -7.24 7.50 21.23
N THR A 100 -7.25 8.31 20.19
CA THR A 100 -6.25 8.33 19.12
C THR A 100 -5.94 9.77 18.75
N PRO A 101 -4.75 10.07 18.20
CA PRO A 101 -4.35 11.43 17.77
C PRO A 101 -5.30 12.04 16.73
N ALA A 102 -5.98 11.22 15.92
CA ALA A 102 -6.90 11.64 14.87
C ALA A 102 -8.21 10.84 14.92
N PRO A 103 -9.18 11.21 15.80
CA PRO A 103 -10.41 10.45 16.02
C PRO A 103 -11.47 10.75 14.93
N PHE A 104 -11.12 10.59 13.67
CA PHE A 104 -11.96 10.79 12.49
C PHE A 104 -11.46 9.94 11.33
N ILE A 105 -12.28 9.74 10.31
CA ILE A 105 -11.83 9.21 9.02
C ILE A 105 -11.45 10.40 8.13
N ALA A 106 -10.23 10.40 7.59
CA ALA A 106 -9.82 11.36 6.58
C ALA A 106 -10.32 10.86 5.21
N MET A 107 -11.24 11.65 4.60
CA MET A 107 -11.78 11.40 3.27
C MET A 107 -10.88 12.10 2.27
N MET A 108 -10.11 11.34 1.50
CA MET A 108 -9.20 11.82 0.47
C MET A 108 -9.01 10.76 -0.60
N PRO A 109 -8.69 11.14 -1.85
CA PRO A 109 -8.37 10.17 -2.88
C PRO A 109 -7.20 9.28 -2.49
N GLN A 110 -7.28 7.99 -2.80
CA GLN A 110 -6.21 7.03 -2.44
C GLN A 110 -4.87 7.38 -3.09
N TRP A 111 -4.87 7.96 -4.29
CA TRP A 111 -3.63 8.38 -4.94
C TRP A 111 -2.93 9.51 -4.19
N ASP A 112 -3.67 10.46 -3.57
CA ASP A 112 -3.08 11.52 -2.75
C ASP A 112 -2.42 10.93 -1.48
N PHE A 113 -3.04 9.90 -0.89
CA PHE A 113 -2.44 9.15 0.21
C PHE A 113 -1.17 8.40 -0.22
N LEU A 114 -1.21 7.75 -1.39
CA LEU A 114 -0.05 7.02 -1.92
C LEU A 114 1.10 7.96 -2.32
N ASP A 115 0.79 9.11 -2.92
CA ASP A 115 1.78 10.14 -3.23
C ASP A 115 2.43 10.66 -1.95
N PHE A 116 1.64 10.93 -0.89
CA PHE A 116 2.17 11.29 0.41
C PHE A 116 3.11 10.22 0.97
N MET A 117 2.69 8.96 0.95
CA MET A 117 3.51 7.85 1.45
C MET A 117 4.80 7.64 0.67
N ARG A 118 4.76 7.82 -0.67
CA ARG A 118 5.95 7.80 -1.53
C ARG A 118 6.90 8.95 -1.16
N ASP A 119 6.40 10.19 -1.07
CA ASP A 119 7.20 11.37 -0.74
C ASP A 119 7.92 11.18 0.62
N GLU A 120 7.23 10.60 1.62
CA GLU A 120 7.82 10.27 2.92
C GLU A 120 8.83 9.12 2.86
N ALA A 121 8.67 8.18 1.94
CA ALA A 121 9.61 7.07 1.77
C ALA A 121 10.88 7.48 1.01
N GLU A 122 10.77 8.37 0.03
CA GLU A 122 11.87 8.86 -0.81
C GLU A 122 12.92 9.68 -0.04
N ILE A 123 12.61 10.14 1.19
CA ILE A 123 13.62 10.77 2.06
C ILE A 123 14.71 9.77 2.51
N TYR A 124 14.44 8.46 2.44
CA TYR A 124 15.39 7.43 2.82
C TYR A 124 16.18 6.96 1.59
N PRO A 125 17.53 7.06 1.60
CA PRO A 125 18.36 6.73 0.43
C PRO A 125 18.24 5.28 -0.06
N GLY A 126 17.81 4.37 0.83
CA GLY A 126 17.59 2.96 0.49
C GLY A 126 16.23 2.67 -0.13
N PHE A 127 15.34 3.65 -0.31
CA PHE A 127 14.03 3.43 -0.91
C PHE A 127 14.06 3.70 -2.42
N ALA A 128 13.51 2.77 -3.18
CA ALA A 128 13.23 2.96 -4.60
C ALA A 128 11.82 2.44 -4.94
N LEU A 129 11.08 3.20 -5.73
CA LEU A 129 9.78 2.80 -6.29
C LEU A 129 9.88 2.79 -7.82
N ALA A 130 9.69 1.61 -8.39
CA ALA A 130 9.65 1.42 -9.84
C ALA A 130 8.22 1.23 -10.31
N MET A 131 7.68 2.26 -10.95
CA MET A 131 6.40 2.22 -11.65
C MET A 131 6.54 1.49 -12.98
N ASP A 132 5.43 1.08 -13.58
CA ASP A 132 5.37 0.32 -14.84
C ASP A 132 6.32 -0.92 -14.84
N SER A 133 6.37 -1.60 -13.70
CA SER A 133 7.26 -2.72 -13.46
C SER A 133 6.49 -3.99 -13.06
N PRO A 134 5.69 -4.55 -13.98
CA PRO A 134 4.86 -5.72 -13.70
C PRO A 134 5.71 -6.97 -13.49
N VAL A 135 5.55 -7.60 -12.33
CA VAL A 135 6.17 -8.89 -12.01
C VAL A 135 5.43 -10.01 -12.76
N ALA A 136 6.19 -10.89 -13.42
CA ALA A 136 5.67 -12.05 -14.14
C ALA A 136 5.73 -13.34 -13.32
N SER A 137 6.81 -13.54 -12.54
CA SER A 137 6.99 -14.73 -11.72
C SER A 137 7.97 -14.46 -10.57
N PHE A 138 7.95 -15.33 -9.56
CA PHE A 138 9.00 -15.40 -8.55
C PHE A 138 10.19 -16.20 -9.08
N LEU A 139 11.39 -15.85 -8.62
CA LEU A 139 12.61 -16.63 -8.81
C LEU A 139 12.75 -17.56 -7.62
N GLU A 140 12.76 -18.85 -7.87
CA GLU A 140 12.88 -19.88 -6.82
C GLU A 140 14.27 -20.53 -6.86
N GLU A 141 14.92 -20.56 -5.71
CA GLU A 141 16.21 -21.23 -5.53
C GLU A 141 16.20 -22.00 -4.20
N LYS A 142 16.52 -23.28 -4.24
CA LYS A 142 16.61 -24.12 -3.05
C LYS A 142 15.41 -24.01 -2.12
N GLU A 143 14.19 -24.12 -2.70
CA GLU A 143 12.90 -24.08 -1.99
C GLU A 143 12.57 -22.72 -1.32
N ARG A 144 13.18 -21.64 -1.78
CA ARG A 144 12.88 -20.29 -1.32
C ARG A 144 12.77 -19.31 -2.49
N VAL A 145 12.02 -18.24 -2.29
CA VAL A 145 11.97 -17.12 -3.21
C VAL A 145 13.26 -16.30 -3.08
N ALA A 146 14.00 -16.17 -4.19
CA ALA A 146 15.27 -15.44 -4.26
C ALA A 146 15.14 -14.09 -5.00
N GLY A 147 13.94 -13.73 -5.42
CA GLY A 147 13.67 -12.51 -6.16
C GLY A 147 12.46 -12.65 -7.08
N VAL A 148 12.41 -11.80 -8.10
CA VAL A 148 11.33 -11.73 -9.07
C VAL A 148 11.84 -11.61 -10.49
N ARG A 149 11.04 -12.08 -11.46
CA ARG A 149 11.22 -11.79 -12.89
C ARG A 149 10.11 -10.85 -13.34
N LEU A 150 10.48 -9.76 -14.00
CA LEU A 150 9.57 -8.81 -14.60
C LEU A 150 9.03 -9.33 -15.94
N LYS A 151 7.93 -8.74 -16.44
CA LYS A 151 7.38 -9.11 -17.76
C LYS A 151 8.30 -8.78 -18.93
N ASP A 152 9.21 -7.81 -18.77
CA ASP A 152 10.23 -7.47 -19.77
C ASP A 152 11.45 -8.43 -19.78
N GLY A 153 11.45 -9.43 -18.90
CA GLY A 153 12.48 -10.46 -18.78
C GLY A 153 13.60 -10.14 -17.80
N ARG A 154 13.68 -8.94 -17.23
CA ARG A 154 14.68 -8.61 -16.18
C ARG A 154 14.45 -9.46 -14.96
N GLU A 155 15.53 -9.94 -14.37
CA GLU A 155 15.54 -10.63 -13.08
C GLU A 155 16.10 -9.70 -12.01
N LEU A 156 15.39 -9.60 -10.90
CA LEU A 156 15.75 -8.78 -9.76
C LEU A 156 15.85 -9.68 -8.54
N ARG A 157 17.01 -9.66 -7.87
CA ARG A 157 17.29 -10.53 -6.73
C ARG A 157 17.10 -9.81 -5.42
N ALA A 158 16.58 -10.53 -4.42
CA ALA A 158 16.42 -10.01 -3.08
C ALA A 158 16.62 -11.10 -2.03
N ARG A 159 17.02 -10.66 -0.83
CA ARG A 159 17.08 -11.51 0.36
C ARG A 159 15.69 -11.86 0.89
N LEU A 160 14.75 -10.92 0.77
CA LEU A 160 13.34 -11.06 1.12
C LEU A 160 12.45 -10.51 0.01
N THR A 161 11.33 -11.18 -0.26
CA THR A 161 10.29 -10.69 -1.17
C THR A 161 8.95 -10.63 -0.42
N ILE A 162 8.31 -9.45 -0.41
CA ILE A 162 6.97 -9.26 0.15
C ILE A 162 5.98 -9.13 -1.02
N ALA A 163 4.95 -9.97 -1.04
CA ALA A 163 3.86 -9.85 -1.99
C ALA A 163 2.73 -8.99 -1.40
N ALA A 164 2.54 -7.79 -1.95
CA ALA A 164 1.51 -6.82 -1.62
C ALA A 164 0.67 -6.44 -2.87
N ASP A 165 0.57 -7.34 -3.84
CA ASP A 165 0.04 -7.17 -5.19
C ASP A 165 -1.48 -7.33 -5.30
N GLY A 166 -2.16 -7.36 -4.15
CA GLY A 166 -3.60 -7.22 -4.04
C GLY A 166 -4.42 -8.46 -4.40
N ARG A 167 -5.66 -8.25 -4.84
CA ARG A 167 -6.65 -9.31 -5.03
C ARG A 167 -6.28 -10.35 -6.09
N SER A 168 -5.56 -9.93 -7.12
CA SER A 168 -5.07 -10.81 -8.20
C SER A 168 -3.59 -11.16 -7.96
N SER A 169 -3.23 -11.37 -6.70
CA SER A 169 -1.86 -11.63 -6.28
C SER A 169 -1.26 -12.84 -6.98
N LEU A 170 -0.05 -12.65 -7.50
CA LEU A 170 0.76 -13.74 -8.06
C LEU A 170 1.12 -14.76 -6.97
N ALA A 171 1.36 -14.29 -5.74
CA ALA A 171 1.72 -15.16 -4.61
C ALA A 171 0.62 -16.17 -4.24
N ARG A 172 -0.63 -15.93 -4.64
CA ARG A 172 -1.71 -16.90 -4.44
C ARG A 172 -1.49 -18.23 -5.17
N THR A 173 -0.69 -18.23 -6.24
CA THR A 173 -0.35 -19.47 -6.96
C THR A 173 0.56 -20.38 -6.13
N LEU A 174 1.23 -19.85 -5.12
CA LEU A 174 2.12 -20.57 -4.20
C LEU A 174 1.42 -21.03 -2.92
N LEU A 175 0.14 -20.66 -2.71
CA LEU A 175 -0.59 -20.93 -1.49
C LEU A 175 -1.90 -21.65 -1.78
N PRO A 176 -2.36 -22.55 -0.87
CA PRO A 176 -3.70 -23.11 -0.96
C PRO A 176 -4.71 -21.98 -0.64
N VAL A 177 -5.41 -21.49 -1.66
CA VAL A 177 -6.40 -20.42 -1.54
C VAL A 177 -7.80 -20.99 -1.77
N GLU A 178 -8.67 -20.81 -0.79
CA GLU A 178 -10.10 -21.10 -0.90
C GLU A 178 -10.86 -19.84 -1.35
N ASN A 179 -11.69 -19.97 -2.37
CA ASN A 179 -12.58 -18.91 -2.82
C ASN A 179 -13.96 -19.10 -2.22
N LEU A 180 -14.27 -18.33 -1.18
CA LEU A 180 -15.54 -18.45 -0.46
C LEU A 180 -16.72 -17.81 -1.20
N GLY A 181 -16.46 -16.97 -2.20
CA GLY A 181 -17.49 -16.18 -2.88
C GLY A 181 -18.18 -15.18 -1.94
N ALA A 182 -18.78 -14.14 -2.47
CA ALA A 182 -19.68 -13.26 -1.73
C ALA A 182 -20.85 -12.93 -2.64
N PRO A 183 -22.10 -13.34 -2.31
CA PRO A 183 -23.27 -13.04 -3.12
C PRO A 183 -23.72 -11.59 -2.91
N MET A 184 -22.82 -10.64 -3.13
CA MET A 184 -23.06 -9.22 -2.93
C MET A 184 -22.25 -8.40 -3.92
N ASP A 185 -22.93 -7.50 -4.64
CA ASP A 185 -22.31 -6.47 -5.46
C ASP A 185 -22.35 -5.14 -4.72
N VAL A 186 -21.25 -4.39 -4.77
CA VAL A 186 -21.14 -3.05 -4.21
C VAL A 186 -20.90 -2.07 -5.33
N PHE A 187 -21.82 -1.12 -5.50
CA PHE A 187 -21.69 -0.04 -6.47
C PHE A 187 -21.22 1.23 -5.76
N TRP A 188 -20.14 1.80 -6.30
CA TRP A 188 -19.63 3.11 -5.87
C TRP A 188 -19.85 4.11 -6.97
N PHE A 189 -20.47 5.22 -6.67
CA PHE A 189 -20.68 6.29 -7.63
C PHE A 189 -20.68 7.65 -6.93
N ARG A 190 -20.29 8.66 -7.68
CA ARG A 190 -20.31 10.05 -7.20
C ARG A 190 -21.62 10.67 -7.63
N VAL A 191 -22.34 11.27 -6.69
CA VAL A 191 -23.49 12.13 -6.98
C VAL A 191 -23.03 13.59 -7.01
N PRO A 192 -23.58 14.40 -7.95
CA PRO A 192 -23.31 15.83 -8.02
C PRO A 192 -23.79 16.56 -6.78
#